data_40a580307876c6cccd1324b8bc48f7ac
#
_entry.id   40a580307876c6cccd1324b8bc48f7ac
#
_cell.length_a   1.000
_cell.length_b   1.000
_cell.length_c   1.000
_cell.angle_alpha   90.00
_cell.angle_beta   90.00
_cell.angle_gamma   90.00
#
_symmetry.space_group_name_H-M   'P 1'
#
loop_
_entity.id
_entity.type
_entity.pdbx_description
1 polymer ?
#
loop_
_entity_poly.entity_id
_entity_poly.type
_entity_poly.pdbx_seq_one_letter_code
_entity_poly.pdbx_strand_id
1 'polypeptide(L)'
;MSFGIWVRHYVFTPLSTALIRRAPAQLAGVMMAVTVMVTFYLVGVWHGTTLNFVAFGLMQGAGVVISAFFEQILRRFLGRQGLQALDKNKLFHGASIFITLNFTCLSFLLLENQPADLARAFQAFFIP
;
A
#
# COMPACT_ATOMS: atom_id res chain seq x y z
N MET A 1 -15.17 16.42 8.30
CA MET A 1 -14.20 15.93 7.29
C MET A 1 -13.60 14.63 7.81
N SER A 2 -13.54 13.56 6.99
CA SER A 2 -12.87 12.35 7.44
C SER A 2 -11.35 12.56 7.43
N PHE A 3 -10.65 11.90 8.36
CA PHE A 3 -9.18 11.97 8.47
C PHE A 3 -8.48 11.65 7.12
N GLY A 4 -8.99 10.68 6.37
CA GLY A 4 -8.45 10.33 5.05
C GLY A 4 -8.53 11.48 4.02
N ILE A 5 -9.61 12.27 4.04
CA ILE A 5 -9.76 13.45 3.18
C ILE A 5 -8.74 14.52 3.60
N TRP A 6 -8.56 14.72 4.90
CA TRP A 6 -7.60 15.67 5.44
C TRP A 6 -6.16 15.31 5.01
N VAL A 7 -5.72 14.06 5.24
CA VAL A 7 -4.39 13.59 4.83
C VAL A 7 -4.18 13.74 3.32
N ARG A 8 -5.20 13.43 2.52
CA ARG A 8 -5.14 13.58 1.07
C ARG A 8 -4.91 15.04 0.65
N HIS A 9 -5.64 15.98 1.24
CA HIS A 9 -5.56 17.39 0.85
C HIS A 9 -4.33 18.10 1.42
N TYR A 10 -3.96 17.82 2.66
CA TYR A 10 -2.91 18.59 3.35
C TYR A 10 -1.53 17.92 3.31
N VAL A 11 -1.46 16.62 3.07
CA VAL A 11 -0.19 15.89 3.02
C VAL A 11 0.09 15.39 1.61
N PHE A 12 -0.76 14.52 1.09
CA PHE A 12 -0.51 13.84 -0.18
C PHE A 12 -0.48 14.80 -1.37
N THR A 13 -1.47 15.67 -1.52
CA THR A 13 -1.57 16.58 -2.69
C THR A 13 -0.43 17.59 -2.74
N PRO A 14 -0.09 18.35 -1.70
CA PRO A 14 1.01 19.32 -1.76
C PRO A 14 2.35 18.63 -1.92
N LEU A 15 2.58 17.50 -1.24
CA LEU A 15 3.84 16.76 -1.34
C LEU A 15 4.04 16.17 -2.74
N SER A 16 3.01 15.52 -3.31
CA SER A 16 3.07 14.99 -4.68
C SER A 16 3.32 16.09 -5.70
N THR A 17 2.64 17.22 -5.58
CA THR A 17 2.80 18.36 -6.49
C THR A 17 4.21 18.95 -6.40
N ALA A 18 4.74 19.11 -5.20
CA ALA A 18 6.09 19.67 -4.99
C ALA A 18 7.18 18.72 -5.54
N LEU A 19 7.06 17.43 -5.31
CA LEU A 19 8.02 16.43 -5.76
C LEU A 19 7.97 16.23 -7.28
N ILE A 20 6.77 16.09 -7.85
CA ILE A 20 6.62 15.86 -9.30
C ILE A 20 7.05 17.10 -10.11
N ARG A 21 6.79 18.32 -9.63
CA ARG A 21 7.23 19.54 -10.32
C ARG A 21 8.75 19.69 -10.38
N ARG A 22 9.47 19.14 -9.41
CA ARG A 22 10.95 19.22 -9.33
C ARG A 22 11.65 18.03 -9.98
N ALA A 23 10.93 16.97 -10.26
CA ALA A 23 11.50 15.75 -10.81
C ALA A 23 11.42 15.72 -12.34
N PRO A 24 12.43 15.16 -13.03
CA PRO A 24 12.32 14.85 -14.45
C PRO A 24 11.21 13.82 -14.66
N ALA A 25 10.55 13.85 -15.83
CA ALA A 25 9.40 13.00 -16.15
C ALA A 25 9.67 11.49 -15.94
N GLN A 26 10.91 11.06 -16.12
CA GLN A 26 11.34 9.68 -15.90
C GLN A 26 11.25 9.23 -14.44
N LEU A 27 11.38 10.15 -13.48
CA LEU A 27 11.34 9.89 -12.04
C LEU A 27 9.96 10.16 -11.42
N ALA A 28 8.98 10.60 -12.20
CA ALA A 28 7.64 10.94 -11.68
C ALA A 28 6.98 9.75 -10.94
N GLY A 29 7.15 8.52 -11.43
CA GLY A 29 6.65 7.30 -10.76
C GLY A 29 7.33 7.06 -9.40
N VAL A 30 8.63 7.29 -9.31
CA VAL A 30 9.39 7.16 -8.06
C VAL A 30 8.96 8.23 -7.07
N MET A 31 8.78 9.47 -7.52
CA MET A 31 8.31 10.57 -6.65
C MET A 31 6.90 10.30 -6.12
N MET A 32 6.04 9.71 -6.94
CA MET A 32 4.71 9.29 -6.49
C MET A 32 4.81 8.18 -5.43
N ALA A 33 5.67 7.18 -5.64
CA ALA A 33 5.90 6.11 -4.66
C ALA A 33 6.41 6.68 -3.32
N VAL A 34 7.37 7.60 -3.37
CA VAL A 34 7.88 8.30 -2.16
C VAL A 34 6.76 9.05 -1.47
N THR A 35 5.92 9.78 -2.22
CA THR A 35 4.77 10.50 -1.65
C THR A 35 3.82 9.56 -0.92
N VAL A 36 3.49 8.42 -1.52
CA VAL A 36 2.64 7.39 -0.91
C VAL A 36 3.29 6.87 0.37
N MET A 37 4.56 6.48 0.32
CA MET A 37 5.28 5.94 1.47
C MET A 37 5.32 6.94 2.64
N VAL A 38 5.65 8.21 2.38
CA VAL A 38 5.66 9.26 3.41
C VAL A 38 4.26 9.48 3.99
N THR A 39 3.23 9.49 3.14
CA THR A 39 1.85 9.66 3.60
C THR A 39 1.43 8.52 4.53
N PHE A 40 1.68 7.28 4.16
CA PHE A 40 1.34 6.12 4.98
C PHE A 40 2.21 6.00 6.24
N TYR A 41 3.47 6.41 6.18
CA TYR A 41 4.32 6.54 7.36
C TYR A 41 3.71 7.51 8.38
N LEU A 42 3.29 8.70 7.95
CA LEU A 42 2.64 9.69 8.81
C LEU A 42 1.32 9.17 9.40
N VAL A 43 0.53 8.45 8.61
CA VAL A 43 -0.70 7.78 9.07
C VAL A 43 -0.37 6.73 10.14
N GLY A 44 0.66 5.93 9.93
CA GLY A 44 1.13 4.94 10.91
C GLY A 44 1.54 5.59 12.23
N VAL A 45 2.38 6.63 12.18
CA VAL A 45 2.81 7.38 13.38
C VAL A 45 1.62 8.07 14.08
N TRP A 46 0.62 8.51 13.32
CA TRP A 46 -0.59 9.11 13.90
C TRP A 46 -1.42 8.10 14.71
N HIS A 47 -1.47 6.84 14.30
CA HIS A 47 -2.14 5.76 15.05
C HIS A 47 -1.43 5.40 16.36
N GLY A 48 -0.12 5.59 16.42
CA GLY A 48 0.68 5.34 17.61
C GLY A 48 2.18 5.46 17.36
N THR A 49 2.94 5.64 18.43
CA THR A 49 4.40 5.82 18.40
C THR A 49 5.18 4.52 18.49
N THR A 50 4.50 3.37 18.62
CA THR A 50 5.16 2.07 18.66
C THR A 50 5.63 1.64 17.28
N LEU A 51 6.70 0.85 17.23
CA LEU A 51 7.28 0.35 16.00
C LEU A 51 6.28 -0.41 15.13
N ASN A 52 5.29 -1.07 15.74
CA ASN A 52 4.23 -1.81 15.06
C ASN A 52 3.35 -0.91 14.18
N PHE A 53 2.99 0.29 14.65
CA PHE A 53 2.20 1.23 13.88
C PHE A 53 2.98 1.79 12.69
N VAL A 54 4.28 2.05 12.88
CA VAL A 54 5.17 2.47 11.81
C VAL A 54 5.31 1.36 10.76
N ALA A 55 5.55 0.12 11.20
CA ALA A 55 5.63 -1.04 10.31
C ALA A 55 4.33 -1.27 9.53
N PHE A 56 3.18 -1.15 10.21
CA PHE A 56 1.86 -1.21 9.57
C PHE A 56 1.69 -0.15 8.48
N GLY A 57 2.00 1.11 8.80
CA GLY A 57 1.91 2.21 7.83
C GLY A 57 2.80 1.98 6.62
N LEU A 58 4.06 1.60 6.83
CA LEU A 58 5.01 1.30 5.75
C LEU A 58 4.56 0.10 4.91
N MET A 59 4.04 -0.95 5.53
CA MET A 59 3.53 -2.13 4.83
C MET A 59 2.32 -1.79 3.95
N GLN A 60 1.38 -0.99 4.46
CA GLN A 60 0.24 -0.50 3.68
C GLN A 60 0.68 0.39 2.51
N GLY A 61 1.59 1.32 2.76
CA GLY A 61 2.18 2.15 1.71
C GLY A 61 2.88 1.33 0.62
N ALA A 62 3.65 0.33 1.02
CA ALA A 62 4.30 -0.60 0.08
C ALA A 62 3.28 -1.38 -0.76
N GLY A 63 2.20 -1.86 -0.16
CA GLY A 63 1.10 -2.53 -0.88
C GLY A 63 0.50 -1.64 -1.96
N VAL A 64 0.23 -0.37 -1.67
CA VAL A 64 -0.29 0.60 -2.64
C VAL A 64 0.73 0.85 -3.76
N VAL A 65 2.00 1.03 -3.43
CA VAL A 65 3.07 1.24 -4.41
C VAL A 65 3.22 0.03 -5.33
N ILE A 66 3.26 -1.18 -4.78
CA ILE A 66 3.36 -2.43 -5.55
C ILE A 66 2.17 -2.58 -6.49
N SER A 67 0.95 -2.32 -6.02
CA SER A 67 -0.26 -2.38 -6.84
C SER A 67 -0.22 -1.38 -8.00
N ALA A 68 0.25 -0.15 -7.76
CA ALA A 68 0.39 0.87 -8.79
C ALA A 68 1.45 0.49 -9.85
N PHE A 69 2.59 -0.05 -9.43
CA PHE A 69 3.61 -0.55 -10.35
C PHE A 69 3.12 -1.76 -11.16
N PHE A 70 2.42 -2.68 -10.51
CA PHE A 70 1.84 -3.84 -11.18
C PHE A 70 0.84 -3.40 -12.26
N GLU A 71 -0.07 -2.47 -11.95
CA GLU A 71 -0.99 -1.90 -12.93
C GLU A 71 -0.23 -1.22 -14.10
N GLN A 72 0.84 -0.49 -13.80
CA GLN A 72 1.64 0.17 -14.83
C GLN A 72 2.34 -0.84 -15.75
N ILE A 73 2.85 -1.93 -15.20
CA ILE A 73 3.44 -3.04 -15.96
C ILE A 73 2.38 -3.70 -16.85
N LEU A 74 1.21 -4.03 -16.29
CA LEU A 74 0.11 -4.61 -17.06
C LEU A 74 -0.32 -3.69 -18.22
N ARG A 75 -0.46 -2.39 -17.97
CA ARG A 75 -0.76 -1.39 -19.01
C ARG A 75 0.27 -1.37 -20.12
N ARG A 76 1.54 -1.59 -19.79
CA ARG A 76 2.64 -1.59 -20.76
C ARG A 76 2.64 -2.84 -21.63
N PHE A 77 2.29 -4.02 -21.07
CA PHE A 77 2.28 -5.29 -21.80
C PHE A 77 0.97 -5.58 -22.54
N LEU A 78 -0.17 -5.31 -21.92
CA LEU A 78 -1.50 -5.64 -22.48
C LEU A 78 -2.18 -4.46 -23.18
N GLY A 79 -1.67 -3.25 -23.00
CA GLY A 79 -2.33 -2.04 -23.48
C GLY A 79 -3.64 -1.73 -22.73
N ARG A 80 -4.29 -0.64 -23.12
CA ARG A 80 -5.56 -0.20 -22.48
C ARG A 80 -6.70 -1.19 -22.65
N GLN A 81 -6.79 -1.82 -23.83
CA GLN A 81 -7.87 -2.76 -24.14
C GLN A 81 -7.73 -4.08 -23.36
N GLY A 82 -6.51 -4.59 -23.25
CA GLY A 82 -6.23 -5.80 -22.47
C GLY A 82 -6.50 -5.62 -20.98
N LEU A 83 -6.15 -4.46 -20.43
CA LEU A 83 -6.44 -4.14 -19.04
C LEU A 83 -7.94 -4.09 -18.76
N GLN A 84 -8.73 -3.47 -19.65
CA GLN A 84 -10.19 -3.43 -19.54
C GLN A 84 -10.83 -4.83 -19.66
N ALA A 85 -10.24 -5.72 -20.44
CA ALA A 85 -10.68 -7.09 -20.55
C ALA A 85 -10.40 -7.89 -19.26
N LEU A 86 -9.22 -7.68 -18.63
CA LEU A 86 -8.89 -8.25 -17.34
C LEU A 86 -9.81 -7.75 -16.22
N ASP A 87 -10.11 -6.46 -16.21
CA ASP A 87 -10.96 -5.82 -15.20
C ASP A 87 -12.42 -6.33 -15.27
N LYS A 88 -12.88 -6.71 -16.47
CA LYS A 88 -14.18 -7.36 -16.68
C LYS A 88 -14.20 -8.84 -16.31
N ASN A 89 -13.04 -9.46 -16.14
CA ASN A 89 -12.96 -10.88 -15.75
C ASN A 89 -13.25 -11.04 -14.27
N LYS A 90 -14.38 -11.65 -13.94
CA LYS A 90 -14.85 -11.88 -12.56
C LYS A 90 -13.85 -12.68 -11.72
N LEU A 91 -13.10 -13.59 -12.33
CA LEU A 91 -12.08 -14.39 -11.63
C LEU A 91 -10.89 -13.51 -11.23
N PHE A 92 -10.40 -12.66 -12.13
CA PHE A 92 -9.30 -11.74 -11.86
C PHE A 92 -9.70 -10.73 -10.78
N HIS A 93 -10.91 -10.19 -10.88
CA HIS A 93 -11.46 -9.27 -9.89
C HIS A 93 -11.62 -9.93 -8.51
N GLY A 94 -12.15 -11.15 -8.46
CA GLY A 94 -12.27 -11.93 -7.23
C GLY A 94 -10.92 -12.26 -6.59
N ALA A 95 -9.93 -12.65 -7.39
CA ALA A 95 -8.57 -12.90 -6.92
C ALA A 95 -7.91 -11.63 -6.37
N SER A 96 -8.09 -10.50 -7.02
CA SER A 96 -7.56 -9.21 -6.55
C SER A 96 -8.16 -8.80 -5.21
N ILE A 97 -9.48 -8.95 -5.04
CA ILE A 97 -10.16 -8.69 -3.76
C ILE A 97 -9.62 -9.63 -2.69
N PHE A 98 -9.50 -10.92 -2.98
CA PHE A 98 -9.02 -11.92 -2.03
C PHE A 98 -7.59 -11.61 -1.56
N ILE A 99 -6.68 -11.29 -2.47
CA ILE A 99 -5.29 -10.91 -2.16
C ILE A 99 -5.27 -9.65 -1.29
N THR A 100 -6.04 -8.62 -1.67
CA THR A 100 -6.09 -7.35 -0.92
C THR A 100 -6.64 -7.56 0.48
N LEU A 101 -7.70 -8.35 0.64
CA LEU A 101 -8.27 -8.69 1.94
C LEU A 101 -7.26 -9.42 2.83
N ASN A 102 -6.60 -10.46 2.30
CA ASN A 102 -5.59 -11.20 3.07
C ASN A 102 -4.41 -10.32 3.46
N PHE A 103 -3.93 -9.47 2.54
CA PHE A 103 -2.87 -8.51 2.82
C PHE A 103 -3.27 -7.54 3.95
N THR A 104 -4.49 -7.00 3.88
CA THR A 104 -5.02 -6.09 4.90
C THR A 104 -5.18 -6.79 6.25
N CYS A 105 -5.74 -8.00 6.28
CA CYS A 105 -5.86 -8.79 7.51
C CYS A 105 -4.49 -9.09 8.14
N LEU A 106 -3.51 -9.52 7.32
CA LEU A 106 -2.14 -9.76 7.78
C LEU A 106 -1.50 -8.49 8.35
N SER A 107 -1.76 -7.33 7.73
CA SER A 107 -1.23 -6.07 8.22
C SER A 107 -1.86 -5.64 9.56
N PHE A 108 -3.14 -5.97 9.79
CA PHE A 108 -3.78 -5.74 11.08
C PHE A 108 -3.22 -6.62 12.21
N LEU A 109 -2.77 -7.84 11.89
CA LEU A 109 -2.10 -8.70 12.87
C LEU A 109 -0.82 -8.05 13.43
N LEU A 110 -0.12 -7.24 12.64
CA LEU A 110 1.05 -6.48 13.10
C LEU A 110 0.69 -5.39 14.12
N LEU A 111 -0.56 -4.87 14.09
CA LEU A 111 -1.01 -3.86 15.04
C LEU A 111 -1.30 -4.43 16.42
N GLU A 112 -1.87 -5.63 16.47
CA GLU A 112 -2.40 -6.23 17.69
C GLU A 112 -1.38 -7.06 18.45
N ASN A 113 -0.38 -7.64 17.75
CA ASN A 113 0.59 -8.54 18.34
C ASN A 113 2.01 -7.97 18.31
N GLN A 114 2.75 -8.19 19.37
CA GLN A 114 4.20 -7.96 19.32
C GLN A 114 4.84 -8.96 18.33
N PRO A 115 5.89 -8.56 17.59
CA PRO A 115 6.54 -9.44 16.61
C PRO A 115 6.98 -10.79 17.18
N ALA A 116 7.29 -10.83 18.49
CA ALA A 116 7.63 -12.05 19.21
C ALA A 116 6.44 -13.02 19.37
N ASP A 117 5.23 -12.49 19.56
CA ASP A 117 4.02 -13.30 19.71
C ASP A 117 3.54 -13.85 18.37
N LEU A 118 3.73 -13.09 17.29
CA LEU A 118 3.49 -13.57 15.93
C LEU A 118 4.42 -14.74 15.58
N ALA A 119 5.71 -14.63 15.91
CA ALA A 119 6.68 -15.71 15.70
C ALA A 119 6.30 -16.97 16.49
N ARG A 120 5.84 -16.83 17.74
CA ARG A 120 5.35 -17.94 18.55
C ARG A 120 4.08 -18.58 17.99
N ALA A 121 3.14 -17.77 17.54
CA ALA A 121 1.91 -18.26 16.90
C ALA A 121 2.21 -19.04 15.61
N PHE A 122 3.12 -18.54 14.78
CA PHE A 122 3.58 -19.24 13.58
C PHE A 122 4.30 -20.56 13.93
N GLN A 123 5.18 -20.56 14.94
CA GLN A 123 5.85 -21.77 15.40
C GLN A 123 4.86 -22.81 15.93
N ALA A 124 3.87 -22.39 16.71
CA ALA A 124 2.84 -23.30 17.24
C ALA A 124 1.92 -23.89 16.17
N PHE A 125 1.78 -23.21 15.02
CA PHE A 125 0.95 -23.70 13.92
C PHE A 125 1.68 -24.69 12.99
N PHE A 126 3.01 -24.58 12.88
CA PHE A 126 3.83 -25.39 11.98
C PHE A 126 4.67 -26.47 12.67
N ILE A 127 4.77 -26.44 14.00
CA ILE A 127 5.53 -27.44 14.79
C ILE A 127 4.56 -28.01 15.84
N PRO A 128 3.88 -29.12 15.54
CA PRO A 128 3.04 -29.82 16.53
C PRO A 128 3.88 -30.44 17.66
#